data_8f3c42599e5064f22a8f36d38719e0fd
#
_entry.id   8f3c42599e5064f22a8f36d38719e0fd
#
_cell.length_a   1.000
_cell.length_b   1.000
_cell.length_c   1.000
_cell.angle_alpha   90.00
_cell.angle_beta   90.00
_cell.angle_gamma   90.00
#
_symmetry.space_group_name_H-M   'P 1'
#
loop_
_entity.id
_entity.type
_entity.pdbx_description
1 polymer ?
#
loop_
_entity_poly.entity_id
_entity_poly.type
_entity_poly.pdbx_seq_one_letter_code
_entity_poly.pdbx_strand_id
1 'polypeptide(L)'
;MEFSIIIPTFKNYKYCKLTIDSIKKNSHFNHETIIHLNGEDPETENFLKNEQLTFTKSATNIGLCSGVNAAYKKSTKNNILYSHDDMYFLPNWDKELVNEIHKIKNDKFYLSMTQIASHGPVKGSIQHIQFDCGINIDNFNEDKLLKNFNDLKFHDLQGSH
;
A
#
# COMPACT_ATOMS: atom_id res chain seq x y z
N MET A 1 -7.76 15.28 1.97
CA MET A 1 -7.90 14.65 0.62
C MET A 1 -8.09 13.17 0.83
N GLU A 2 -9.00 12.53 0.09
CA GLU A 2 -9.29 11.10 0.20
C GLU A 2 -8.85 10.37 -1.07
N PHE A 3 -8.46 9.10 -0.92
CA PHE A 3 -8.03 8.24 -2.01
C PHE A 3 -8.95 7.03 -2.15
N SER A 4 -9.08 6.49 -3.37
CA SER A 4 -9.44 5.10 -3.59
C SER A 4 -8.15 4.29 -3.63
N ILE A 5 -7.92 3.49 -2.58
CA ILE A 5 -6.74 2.64 -2.45
C ILE A 5 -7.05 1.29 -3.10
N ILE A 6 -6.33 0.96 -4.16
CA ILE A 6 -6.54 -0.24 -4.96
C ILE A 6 -5.47 -1.26 -4.65
N ILE A 7 -5.88 -2.45 -4.21
CA ILE A 7 -4.99 -3.52 -3.77
C ILE A 7 -5.41 -4.84 -4.45
N PRO A 8 -4.71 -5.28 -5.48
CA PRO A 8 -4.87 -6.64 -6.01
C PRO A 8 -4.16 -7.63 -5.08
N THR A 9 -4.80 -8.77 -4.82
CA THR A 9 -4.23 -9.85 -4.00
C THR A 9 -4.43 -11.21 -4.65
N PHE A 10 -3.51 -12.13 -4.42
CA PHE A 10 -3.57 -13.51 -4.92
C PHE A 10 -3.07 -14.48 -3.86
N LYS A 11 -4.00 -15.18 -3.18
CA LYS A 11 -3.70 -16.20 -2.16
C LYS A 11 -2.74 -15.71 -1.06
N ASN A 12 -2.96 -14.49 -0.59
CA ASN A 12 -2.04 -13.80 0.31
C ASN A 12 -2.75 -13.17 1.52
N TYR A 13 -3.67 -13.92 2.13
CA TYR A 13 -4.55 -13.46 3.20
C TYR A 13 -3.84 -12.71 4.32
N LYS A 14 -2.79 -13.31 4.92
CA LYS A 14 -2.11 -12.73 6.09
C LYS A 14 -1.54 -11.34 5.80
N TYR A 15 -0.87 -11.19 4.65
CA TYR A 15 -0.29 -9.91 4.25
C TYR A 15 -1.36 -8.90 3.85
N CYS A 16 -2.35 -9.33 3.06
CA CYS A 16 -3.48 -8.48 2.68
C CYS A 16 -4.21 -7.93 3.91
N LYS A 17 -4.44 -8.78 4.92
CA LYS A 17 -5.01 -8.36 6.21
C LYS A 17 -4.13 -7.34 6.91
N LEU A 18 -2.82 -7.58 7.02
CA LEU A 18 -1.86 -6.64 7.63
C LEU A 18 -1.89 -5.28 6.92
N THR A 19 -1.87 -5.30 5.59
CA THR A 19 -1.95 -4.07 4.77
C THR A 19 -3.22 -3.28 5.08
N ILE A 20 -4.39 -3.93 5.05
CA ILE A 20 -5.68 -3.30 5.32
C ILE A 20 -5.76 -2.78 6.75
N ASP A 21 -5.33 -3.56 7.73
CA ASP A 21 -5.32 -3.15 9.14
C ASP A 21 -4.41 -1.94 9.36
N SER A 22 -3.24 -1.91 8.71
CA SER A 22 -2.33 -0.77 8.81
C SER A 22 -2.92 0.51 8.18
N ILE A 23 -3.62 0.41 7.06
CA ILE A 23 -4.35 1.53 6.46
C ILE A 23 -5.40 2.06 7.44
N LYS A 24 -6.25 1.18 7.98
CA LYS A 24 -7.29 1.56 8.95
C LYS A 24 -6.73 2.22 10.22
N LYS A 25 -5.63 1.66 10.74
CA LYS A 25 -4.99 2.12 11.98
C LYS A 25 -4.26 3.43 11.83
N ASN A 26 -3.58 3.64 10.70
CA ASN A 26 -2.53 4.64 10.55
C ASN A 26 -2.90 5.80 9.62
N SER A 27 -4.05 5.75 8.94
CA SER A 27 -4.54 6.86 8.12
C SER A 27 -5.16 7.96 8.98
N HIS A 28 -4.95 9.19 8.56
CA HIS A 28 -5.61 10.36 9.13
C HIS A 28 -6.94 10.65 8.46
N PHE A 29 -7.05 10.41 7.15
CA PHE A 29 -8.26 10.61 6.37
C PHE A 29 -9.01 9.31 6.19
N ASN A 30 -10.30 9.40 5.88
CA ASN A 30 -11.15 8.23 5.62
C ASN A 30 -11.07 7.84 4.14
N HIS A 31 -10.21 6.87 3.83
CA HIS A 31 -10.00 6.37 2.48
C HIS A 31 -10.98 5.25 2.11
N GLU A 32 -11.24 5.12 0.82
CA GLU A 32 -11.92 3.98 0.24
C GLU A 32 -10.88 2.91 -0.10
N THR A 33 -11.02 1.70 0.44
CA THR A 33 -10.13 0.58 0.12
C THR A 33 -10.87 -0.43 -0.75
N ILE A 34 -10.32 -0.74 -1.92
CA ILE A 34 -10.91 -1.62 -2.92
C ILE A 34 -9.94 -2.74 -3.25
N ILE A 35 -10.36 -3.98 -2.99
CA ILE A 35 -9.52 -5.16 -3.18
C ILE A 35 -9.91 -5.87 -4.47
N HIS A 36 -8.94 -6.39 -5.21
CA HIS A 36 -9.21 -7.37 -6.28
C HIS A 36 -8.70 -8.74 -5.87
N LEU A 37 -9.62 -9.68 -5.68
CA LEU A 37 -9.30 -11.10 -5.50
C LEU A 37 -8.95 -11.70 -6.85
N ASN A 38 -7.67 -11.93 -7.08
CA ASN A 38 -7.14 -12.41 -8.35
C ASN A 38 -7.13 -13.94 -8.43
N GLY A 39 -8.31 -14.52 -8.49
CA GLY A 39 -8.56 -15.95 -8.41
C GLY A 39 -9.34 -16.35 -7.16
N GLU A 40 -9.50 -17.66 -6.96
CA GLU A 40 -10.20 -18.18 -5.78
C GLU A 40 -9.33 -18.11 -4.53
N ASP A 41 -9.83 -17.43 -3.50
CA ASP A 41 -9.23 -17.30 -2.18
C ASP A 41 -10.35 -17.11 -1.13
N PRO A 42 -10.96 -18.22 -0.67
CA PRO A 42 -12.09 -18.16 0.26
C PRO A 42 -11.76 -17.50 1.59
N GLU A 43 -10.53 -17.62 2.07
CA GLU A 43 -10.08 -17.04 3.34
C GLU A 43 -10.09 -15.52 3.26
N THR A 44 -9.43 -14.97 2.25
CA THR A 44 -9.43 -13.52 1.99
C THR A 44 -10.84 -13.02 1.67
N GLU A 45 -11.62 -13.75 0.87
CA GLU A 45 -12.99 -13.35 0.52
C GLU A 45 -13.89 -13.24 1.77
N ASN A 46 -13.83 -14.21 2.68
CA ASN A 46 -14.60 -14.18 3.92
C ASN A 46 -14.18 -13.01 4.81
N PHE A 47 -12.89 -12.74 4.93
CA PHE A 47 -12.38 -11.58 5.65
C PHE A 47 -12.95 -10.27 5.07
N LEU A 48 -12.86 -10.08 3.76
CA LEU A 48 -13.36 -8.86 3.11
C LEU A 48 -14.87 -8.66 3.31
N LYS A 49 -15.65 -9.74 3.26
CA LYS A 49 -17.11 -9.71 3.55
C LYS A 49 -17.39 -9.32 5.00
N ASN A 50 -16.68 -9.92 5.96
CA ASN A 50 -16.86 -9.63 7.38
C ASN A 50 -16.49 -8.18 7.72
N GLU A 51 -15.45 -7.64 7.10
CA GLU A 51 -15.02 -6.26 7.24
C GLU A 51 -15.83 -5.26 6.38
N GLN A 52 -16.81 -5.74 5.62
CA GLN A 52 -17.66 -4.94 4.72
C GLN A 52 -16.87 -4.11 3.70
N LEU A 53 -15.74 -4.64 3.25
CA LEU A 53 -14.88 -3.96 2.28
C LEU A 53 -15.37 -4.16 0.85
N THR A 54 -15.21 -3.14 0.03
CA THR A 54 -15.49 -3.22 -1.40
C THR A 54 -14.44 -4.10 -2.08
N PHE A 55 -14.88 -5.10 -2.84
CA PHE A 55 -13.96 -5.91 -3.62
C PHE A 55 -14.54 -6.34 -4.97
N THR A 56 -13.66 -6.72 -5.86
CA THR A 56 -13.95 -7.42 -7.13
C THR A 56 -13.24 -8.77 -7.12
N LYS A 57 -13.70 -9.71 -7.96
CA LYS A 57 -13.14 -11.07 -8.02
C LYS A 57 -13.07 -11.55 -9.46
N SER A 58 -12.03 -12.29 -9.78
CA SER A 58 -11.91 -13.08 -11.02
C SER A 58 -11.89 -14.57 -10.69
N ALA A 59 -12.34 -15.42 -11.62
CA ALA A 59 -12.35 -16.88 -11.44
C ALA A 59 -10.92 -17.46 -11.41
N THR A 60 -10.00 -16.83 -12.14
CA THR A 60 -8.59 -17.23 -12.22
C THR A 60 -7.69 -16.03 -12.04
N ASN A 61 -6.38 -16.25 -11.90
CA ASN A 61 -5.41 -15.15 -11.88
C ASN A 61 -5.33 -14.49 -13.26
N ILE A 62 -5.79 -13.24 -13.35
CA ILE A 62 -5.81 -12.43 -14.59
C ILE A 62 -4.60 -11.49 -14.69
N GLY A 63 -3.63 -11.61 -13.79
CA GLY A 63 -2.45 -10.76 -13.73
C GLY A 63 -2.69 -9.45 -12.98
N LEU A 64 -1.58 -8.79 -12.63
CA LEU A 64 -1.56 -7.60 -11.79
C LEU A 64 -2.35 -6.44 -12.41
N CYS A 65 -2.00 -6.03 -13.63
CA CYS A 65 -2.61 -4.87 -14.29
C CYS A 65 -4.12 -5.04 -14.51
N SER A 66 -4.53 -6.24 -14.90
CA SER A 66 -5.97 -6.52 -15.10
C SER A 66 -6.73 -6.49 -13.79
N GLY A 67 -6.13 -7.00 -12.69
CA GLY A 67 -6.71 -6.93 -11.36
C GLY A 67 -6.85 -5.49 -10.85
N VAL A 68 -5.82 -4.66 -11.03
CA VAL A 68 -5.87 -3.23 -10.71
C VAL A 68 -6.99 -2.54 -11.48
N ASN A 69 -7.09 -2.77 -12.79
CA ASN A 69 -8.14 -2.18 -13.63
C ASN A 69 -9.55 -2.66 -13.24
N ALA A 70 -9.69 -3.91 -12.81
CA ALA A 70 -10.97 -4.43 -12.33
C ALA A 70 -11.43 -3.74 -11.03
N ALA A 71 -10.51 -3.54 -10.07
CA ALA A 71 -10.78 -2.82 -8.84
C ALA A 71 -11.04 -1.33 -9.09
N TYR A 72 -10.24 -0.70 -9.95
CA TYR A 72 -10.39 0.72 -10.31
C TYR A 72 -11.81 1.08 -10.75
N LYS A 73 -12.51 0.20 -11.47
CA LYS A 73 -13.89 0.44 -11.91
C LYS A 73 -14.89 0.63 -10.76
N LYS A 74 -14.50 0.33 -9.52
CA LYS A 74 -15.30 0.53 -8.32
C LYS A 74 -14.89 1.80 -7.57
N SER A 75 -13.83 2.49 -7.98
CA SER A 75 -13.35 3.70 -7.31
C SER A 75 -14.35 4.84 -7.43
N THR A 76 -14.49 5.61 -6.35
CA THR A 76 -15.37 6.79 -6.26
C THR A 76 -14.59 8.07 -6.01
N LYS A 77 -13.31 7.99 -5.64
CA LYS A 77 -12.46 9.16 -5.38
C LYS A 77 -11.67 9.55 -6.64
N ASN A 78 -11.38 10.85 -6.76
CA ASN A 78 -10.59 11.38 -7.88
C ASN A 78 -9.11 10.98 -7.82
N ASN A 79 -8.60 10.74 -6.61
CA ASN A 79 -7.21 10.36 -6.40
C ASN A 79 -7.12 8.86 -6.17
N ILE A 80 -6.32 8.21 -7.00
CA ILE A 80 -6.12 6.77 -6.93
C ILE A 80 -4.75 6.49 -6.32
N LEU A 81 -4.73 5.62 -5.31
CA LEU A 81 -3.50 5.08 -4.75
C LEU A 81 -3.47 3.58 -5.07
N TYR A 82 -2.43 3.15 -5.75
CA TYR A 82 -2.15 1.73 -5.94
C TYR A 82 -1.19 1.23 -4.86
N SER A 83 -1.50 0.09 -4.27
CA SER A 83 -0.62 -0.61 -3.33
C SER A 83 -0.57 -2.09 -3.63
N HIS A 84 0.57 -2.71 -3.31
CA HIS A 84 0.66 -4.16 -3.16
C HIS A 84 -0.06 -4.60 -1.88
N ASP A 85 -0.35 -5.90 -1.78
CA ASP A 85 -1.05 -6.51 -0.66
C ASP A 85 -0.13 -6.92 0.51
N ASP A 86 1.16 -6.60 0.43
CA ASP A 86 2.20 -6.90 1.41
C ASP A 86 2.88 -5.64 2.00
N MET A 87 2.19 -4.51 1.97
CA MET A 87 2.69 -3.24 2.47
C MET A 87 2.16 -2.93 3.87
N TYR A 88 3.02 -2.36 4.72
CA TYR A 88 2.62 -1.76 5.98
C TYR A 88 2.63 -0.24 5.85
N PHE A 89 1.46 0.38 6.01
CA PHE A 89 1.30 1.84 5.97
C PHE A 89 1.67 2.45 7.33
N LEU A 90 2.63 3.37 7.35
CA LEU A 90 3.11 4.03 8.56
C LEU A 90 2.13 5.10 9.08
N PRO A 91 2.17 5.46 10.38
CA PRO A 91 1.32 6.52 10.91
C PRO A 91 1.41 7.84 10.14
N ASN A 92 0.26 8.42 9.82
CA ASN A 92 0.11 9.69 9.08
C ASN A 92 0.68 9.70 7.65
N TRP A 93 0.90 8.54 7.04
CA TRP A 93 1.40 8.41 5.67
C TRP A 93 0.61 9.28 4.67
N ASP A 94 -0.69 9.36 4.87
CA ASP A 94 -1.62 10.08 4.00
C ASP A 94 -1.53 11.61 4.15
N LYS A 95 -1.19 12.11 5.34
CA LYS A 95 -0.91 13.53 5.55
C LYS A 95 0.29 13.98 4.74
N GLU A 96 1.39 13.24 4.82
CA GLU A 96 2.61 13.55 4.10
C GLU A 96 2.38 13.49 2.58
N LEU A 97 1.68 12.45 2.11
CA LEU A 97 1.33 12.34 0.70
C LEU A 97 0.46 13.51 0.22
N VAL A 98 -0.54 13.90 0.99
CA VAL A 98 -1.39 15.06 0.67
C VAL A 98 -0.58 16.36 0.66
N ASN A 99 0.35 16.54 1.60
CA ASN A 99 1.23 17.70 1.63
C ASN A 99 2.10 17.78 0.35
N GLU A 100 2.63 16.65 -0.12
CA GLU A 100 3.39 16.62 -1.37
C GLU A 100 2.52 16.88 -2.60
N ILE A 101 1.31 16.31 -2.65
CA ILE A 101 0.36 16.55 -3.74
C ILE A 101 0.01 18.04 -3.86
N HIS A 102 -0.19 18.74 -2.74
CA HIS A 102 -0.50 20.17 -2.75
C HIS A 102 0.62 21.06 -3.32
N LYS A 103 1.85 20.56 -3.36
CA LYS A 103 2.99 21.29 -3.99
C LYS A 103 2.97 21.12 -5.52
N ILE A 104 2.27 20.12 -6.04
CA ILE A 104 2.20 19.84 -7.47
C ILE A 104 1.17 20.79 -8.09
N LYS A 105 1.61 21.57 -9.09
CA LYS A 105 0.75 22.54 -9.80
C LYS A 105 0.08 21.94 -11.05
N ASN A 106 -0.08 20.63 -11.07
CA ASN A 106 -0.63 19.88 -12.21
C ASN A 106 -1.60 18.81 -11.70
N ASP A 107 -2.71 18.63 -12.39
CA ASP A 107 -3.71 17.60 -12.10
C ASP A 107 -3.31 16.20 -12.62
N LYS A 108 -2.28 16.13 -13.46
CA LYS A 108 -1.71 14.88 -14.00
C LYS A 108 -0.34 14.64 -13.39
N PHE A 109 -0.28 13.74 -12.41
CA PHE A 109 0.96 13.39 -11.73
C PHE A 109 0.99 11.91 -11.36
N TYR A 110 2.19 11.43 -11.13
CA TYR A 110 2.48 10.15 -10.52
C TYR A 110 3.48 10.39 -9.38
N LEU A 111 3.13 9.92 -8.19
CA LEU A 111 3.99 9.97 -7.01
C LEU A 111 4.25 8.55 -6.53
N SER A 112 5.51 8.26 -6.22
CA SER A 112 5.93 7.03 -5.57
C SER A 112 6.36 7.33 -4.14
N MET A 113 5.88 6.54 -3.19
CA MET A 113 6.30 6.64 -1.80
C MET A 113 7.60 5.87 -1.58
N THR A 114 8.37 6.30 -0.57
CA THR A 114 9.58 5.61 -0.13
C THR A 114 9.22 4.32 0.60
N GLN A 115 9.89 3.24 0.26
CA GLN A 115 9.73 1.95 0.91
C GLN A 115 10.83 1.74 1.98
N ILE A 116 10.42 1.24 3.15
CA ILE A 116 11.33 0.67 4.15
C ILE A 116 11.31 -0.84 3.96
N ALA A 117 12.48 -1.46 3.80
CA ALA A 117 12.61 -2.89 3.59
C ALA A 117 13.73 -3.48 4.43
N SER A 118 13.56 -4.74 4.87
CA SER A 118 14.57 -5.48 5.64
C SER A 118 15.84 -5.78 4.82
N HIS A 119 15.66 -5.95 3.52
CA HIS A 119 16.76 -6.15 2.58
C HIS A 119 17.16 -4.81 1.95
N GLY A 120 18.46 -4.64 1.70
CA GLY A 120 18.96 -3.45 1.01
C GLY A 120 18.37 -3.31 -0.39
N PRO A 121 18.41 -2.09 -0.94
CA PRO A 121 17.89 -1.84 -2.27
C PRO A 121 18.60 -2.73 -3.29
N VAL A 122 17.85 -3.19 -4.28
CA VAL A 122 18.46 -3.72 -5.50
C VAL A 122 19.40 -2.64 -6.05
N LYS A 123 20.63 -3.02 -6.39
CA LYS A 123 21.67 -2.09 -6.85
C LYS A 123 21.10 -1.11 -7.88
N GLY A 124 21.08 0.18 -7.55
CA GLY A 124 20.50 1.24 -8.37
C GLY A 124 19.08 1.69 -8.01
N SER A 125 18.44 1.10 -7.02
CA SER A 125 17.15 1.59 -6.50
C SER A 125 17.39 2.68 -5.46
N ILE A 126 16.86 3.86 -5.71
CA ILE A 126 17.02 5.05 -4.86
C ILE A 126 15.85 5.27 -3.88
N GLN A 127 14.85 4.38 -3.90
CA GLN A 127 13.59 4.58 -3.19
C GLN A 127 13.41 3.68 -1.95
N HIS A 128 14.47 3.05 -1.47
CA HIS A 128 14.40 2.16 -0.33
C HIS A 128 15.26 2.64 0.83
N ILE A 129 14.70 2.59 2.02
CA ILE A 129 15.44 2.69 3.28
C ILE A 129 15.62 1.27 3.80
N GLN A 130 16.87 0.86 4.03
CA GLN A 130 17.13 -0.44 4.64
C GLN A 130 16.94 -0.36 6.15
N PHE A 131 15.98 -1.14 6.64
CA PHE A 131 15.77 -1.32 8.08
C PHE A 131 15.13 -2.68 8.33
N ASP A 132 15.82 -3.52 9.07
CA ASP A 132 15.34 -4.85 9.40
C ASP A 132 14.32 -4.81 10.55
N CYS A 133 13.05 -4.97 10.21
CA CYS A 133 11.94 -5.20 11.14
C CYS A 133 11.25 -6.57 10.91
N GLY A 134 11.96 -7.51 10.31
CA GLY A 134 11.48 -8.83 9.92
C GLY A 134 11.44 -8.99 8.39
N ILE A 135 11.57 -10.23 7.94
CA ILE A 135 11.64 -10.57 6.50
C ILE A 135 10.35 -11.20 5.95
N ASN A 136 9.41 -11.51 6.84
CA ASN A 136 8.10 -12.06 6.48
C ASN A 136 7.07 -11.75 7.56
N ILE A 137 5.79 -12.10 7.30
CA ILE A 137 4.67 -11.81 8.19
C ILE A 137 4.80 -12.43 9.58
N ASP A 138 5.41 -13.60 9.68
CA ASP A 138 5.48 -14.34 10.96
C ASP A 138 6.57 -13.77 11.90
N ASN A 139 7.52 -13.00 11.39
CA ASN A 139 8.57 -12.34 12.18
C ASN A 139 8.58 -10.81 12.03
N PHE A 140 7.53 -10.23 11.44
CA PHE A 140 7.38 -8.79 11.35
C PHE A 140 7.24 -8.16 12.75
N ASN A 141 8.09 -7.20 13.06
CA ASN A 141 8.13 -6.51 14.35
C ASN A 141 7.64 -5.07 14.19
N GLU A 142 6.31 -4.89 14.32
CA GLU A 142 5.64 -3.59 14.24
C GLU A 142 6.18 -2.60 15.25
N ASP A 143 6.37 -3.01 16.51
CA ASP A 143 6.86 -2.12 17.58
C ASP A 143 8.25 -1.58 17.28
N LYS A 144 9.14 -2.45 16.77
CA LYS A 144 10.48 -2.03 16.35
C LYS A 144 10.41 -1.02 15.20
N LEU A 145 9.54 -1.25 14.21
CA LEU A 145 9.35 -0.32 13.10
C LEU A 145 8.82 1.02 13.60
N LEU A 146 7.74 1.03 14.39
CA LEU A 146 7.09 2.24 14.88
C LEU A 146 7.96 3.06 15.82
N LYS A 147 8.85 2.41 16.58
CA LYS A 147 9.80 3.11 17.46
C LYS A 147 10.89 3.87 16.69
N ASN A 148 11.24 3.41 15.51
CA ASN A 148 12.42 3.90 14.78
C ASN A 148 12.09 4.66 13.50
N PHE A 149 10.90 4.53 12.91
CA PHE A 149 10.64 5.02 11.55
C PHE A 149 10.84 6.54 11.38
N ASN A 150 10.64 7.34 12.43
CA ASN A 150 10.87 8.79 12.37
C ASN A 150 12.35 9.16 12.23
N ASP A 151 13.25 8.28 12.67
CA ASP A 151 14.70 8.47 12.58
C ASP A 151 15.29 7.92 11.26
N LEU A 152 14.49 7.13 10.54
CA LEU A 152 14.86 6.56 9.26
C LEU A 152 14.76 7.64 8.18
N LYS A 153 15.80 8.45 8.08
CA LYS A 153 15.87 9.51 7.06
C LYS A 153 16.24 8.91 5.71
N PHE A 154 15.47 9.29 4.72
CA PHE A 154 15.90 9.21 3.34
C PHE A 154 17.12 10.12 3.20
N HIS A 155 18.27 9.56 2.84
CA HIS A 155 19.37 10.39 2.38
C HIS A 155 18.90 11.02 1.07
N ASP A 156 18.71 12.34 1.07
CA ASP A 156 18.47 13.13 -0.13
C ASP A 156 19.51 12.75 -1.18
N LEU A 157 19.16 11.79 -1.99
CA LEU A 157 19.83 11.62 -3.25
C LEU A 157 19.35 12.80 -4.09
N GLN A 158 20.10 13.89 -4.04
CA GLN A 158 19.91 15.01 -4.94
C GLN A 158 19.69 14.43 -6.32
N GLY A 159 18.44 14.56 -6.80
CA GLY A 159 18.06 14.06 -8.09
C GLY A 159 18.98 14.65 -9.13
N SER A 160 19.80 13.82 -9.73
CA SER A 160 20.30 14.12 -11.06
C SER A 160 19.09 14.06 -11.99
N HIS A 161 18.74 15.21 -12.51
CA HIS A 161 17.76 15.38 -13.58
C HIS A 161 18.03 14.50 -14.79
#